data_9da0e80d7e28e2c0172ed26f2a25fbb0
#
_entry.id   9da0e80d7e28e2c0172ed26f2a25fbb0
#
_cell.length_a   1.000
_cell.length_b   1.000
_cell.length_c   1.000
_cell.angle_alpha   90.00
_cell.angle_beta   90.00
_cell.angle_gamma   90.00
#
_symmetry.space_group_name_H-M   'P 1'
#
loop_
_entity.id
_entity.type
_entity.pdbx_description
1 polymer ?
#
loop_
_entity_poly.entity_id
_entity_poly.type
_entity_poly.pdbx_seq_one_letter_code
_entity_poly.pdbx_strand_id
1 'polypeptide(L)'
;MIDTHSHIFSEEFKEDLPEVVARAKEIGVEKIFMPNIDDTSVEDMLSVCRAHPDYCFPMIGFHPTSVEGPDAIYKVKEMKKRLVEGHPYIAIGEVGLDLYWDKTWLKEQQQILDEQIQWALEWKLPLVIHCREAFPELFQVLDPYKHTELTGVFHSFTGTVDEARELMDYSRFMIGINGVVTFKKSTLPEALKEVPLSKLVLETDSPYLAPVPFRGKRNETSYVKRVAVKLAELYGMEIGEVERQTTENALKVFKIR
;
A
#
# COMPACT_ATOMS: atom_id res chain seq x y z
N MET A 1 -12.73 -4.72 -9.23
CA MET A 1 -11.90 -4.48 -8.02
C MET A 1 -10.52 -4.01 -8.40
N ILE A 2 -9.83 -3.30 -7.49
CA ILE A 2 -8.41 -2.92 -7.63
C ILE A 2 -7.65 -3.52 -6.44
N ASP A 3 -6.50 -4.15 -6.72
CA ASP A 3 -5.51 -4.51 -5.71
C ASP A 3 -4.52 -3.34 -5.61
N THR A 4 -4.64 -2.54 -4.55
CA THR A 4 -3.88 -1.28 -4.43
C THR A 4 -2.45 -1.46 -3.93
N HIS A 5 -2.05 -2.71 -3.59
CA HIS A 5 -0.70 -3.00 -3.11
C HIS A 5 -0.32 -4.47 -3.32
N SER A 6 0.59 -4.72 -4.26
CA SER A 6 1.04 -6.07 -4.59
C SER A 6 2.45 -6.07 -5.19
N HIS A 7 3.29 -6.99 -4.74
CA HIS A 7 4.67 -7.15 -5.23
C HIS A 7 4.81 -8.35 -6.18
N ILE A 8 3.89 -8.48 -7.17
CA ILE A 8 3.93 -9.61 -8.12
C ILE A 8 5.16 -9.62 -9.04
N PHE A 9 6.03 -8.61 -8.95
CA PHE A 9 7.32 -8.58 -9.62
C PHE A 9 8.43 -9.34 -8.85
N SER A 10 8.16 -9.76 -7.60
CA SER A 10 9.13 -10.42 -6.75
C SER A 10 9.48 -11.84 -7.24
N GLU A 11 10.61 -12.36 -6.74
CA GLU A 11 11.17 -13.66 -7.15
C GLU A 11 10.15 -14.80 -7.03
N GLU A 12 9.28 -14.74 -6.03
CA GLU A 12 8.27 -15.75 -5.75
C GLU A 12 7.26 -15.96 -6.89
N PHE A 13 7.15 -14.99 -7.81
CA PHE A 13 6.21 -15.05 -8.93
C PHE A 13 6.85 -15.32 -10.29
N LYS A 14 8.17 -15.36 -10.40
CA LYS A 14 8.87 -15.47 -11.68
C LYS A 14 8.44 -16.67 -12.52
N GLU A 15 8.14 -17.80 -11.86
CA GLU A 15 7.80 -19.04 -12.56
C GLU A 15 6.35 -19.07 -13.11
N ASP A 16 5.40 -18.34 -12.45
CA ASP A 16 3.97 -18.44 -12.78
C ASP A 16 3.25 -17.07 -12.84
N LEU A 17 3.98 -15.98 -13.08
CA LEU A 17 3.42 -14.63 -13.16
C LEU A 17 2.26 -14.51 -14.19
N PRO A 18 2.33 -15.08 -15.39
CA PRO A 18 1.21 -15.03 -16.35
C PRO A 18 -0.06 -15.67 -15.79
N GLU A 19 0.06 -16.79 -15.08
CA GLU A 19 -1.05 -17.49 -14.46
C GLU A 19 -1.63 -16.72 -13.28
N VAL A 20 -0.78 -16.06 -12.47
CA VAL A 20 -1.20 -15.17 -11.38
C VAL A 20 -2.04 -14.02 -11.92
N VAL A 21 -1.57 -13.37 -12.98
CA VAL A 21 -2.30 -12.29 -13.65
C VAL A 21 -3.60 -12.80 -14.27
N ALA A 22 -3.61 -14.00 -14.87
CA ALA A 22 -4.82 -14.58 -15.43
C ALA A 22 -5.88 -14.84 -14.35
N ARG A 23 -5.50 -15.45 -13.21
CA ARG A 23 -6.40 -15.69 -12.07
C ARG A 23 -6.96 -14.39 -11.48
N ALA A 24 -6.14 -13.34 -11.41
CA ALA A 24 -6.59 -12.04 -10.94
C ALA A 24 -7.66 -11.43 -11.87
N LYS A 25 -7.44 -11.50 -13.18
CA LYS A 25 -8.44 -11.06 -14.19
C LYS A 25 -9.73 -11.86 -14.13
N GLU A 26 -9.64 -13.19 -13.98
CA GLU A 26 -10.80 -14.09 -13.91
C GLU A 26 -11.76 -13.74 -12.79
N ILE A 27 -11.24 -13.30 -11.62
CA ILE A 27 -12.07 -12.92 -10.47
C ILE A 27 -12.49 -11.44 -10.47
N GLY A 28 -12.20 -10.70 -11.56
CA GLY A 28 -12.63 -9.32 -11.75
C GLY A 28 -11.71 -8.26 -11.14
N VAL A 29 -10.41 -8.55 -10.94
CA VAL A 29 -9.43 -7.50 -10.66
C VAL A 29 -9.16 -6.75 -11.96
N GLU A 30 -9.32 -5.44 -11.93
CA GLU A 30 -9.21 -4.54 -13.08
C GLU A 30 -7.83 -3.88 -13.16
N LYS A 31 -7.18 -3.66 -12.01
CA LYS A 31 -5.88 -3.00 -11.89
C LYS A 31 -5.10 -3.54 -10.69
N ILE A 32 -3.77 -3.55 -10.83
CA ILE A 32 -2.83 -3.89 -9.76
C ILE A 32 -1.85 -2.73 -9.61
N PHE A 33 -1.71 -2.21 -8.39
CA PHE A 33 -0.75 -1.16 -8.09
C PHE A 33 0.46 -1.78 -7.38
N MET A 34 1.64 -1.47 -7.88
CA MET A 34 2.87 -2.14 -7.46
C MET A 34 3.89 -1.14 -6.93
N PRO A 35 4.10 -1.08 -5.61
CA PRO A 35 5.23 -0.34 -5.05
C PRO A 35 6.51 -1.14 -5.22
N ASN A 36 7.63 -0.46 -5.56
CA ASN A 36 8.96 -1.04 -5.39
C ASN A 36 9.35 -1.03 -3.90
N ILE A 37 10.42 -1.72 -3.56
CA ILE A 37 10.95 -1.79 -2.20
C ILE A 37 12.12 -0.81 -2.02
N ASP A 38 13.10 -0.87 -2.92
CA ASP A 38 14.32 -0.08 -2.91
C ASP A 38 14.81 0.20 -4.35
N ASP A 39 16.02 0.75 -4.47
CA ASP A 39 16.63 1.07 -5.75
C ASP A 39 16.83 -0.17 -6.65
N THR A 40 16.98 -1.35 -6.06
CA THR A 40 17.26 -2.59 -6.80
C THR A 40 16.01 -3.21 -7.42
N SER A 41 14.84 -3.01 -6.82
CA SER A 41 13.57 -3.62 -7.22
C SER A 41 12.80 -2.82 -8.29
N VAL A 42 13.24 -1.60 -8.61
CA VAL A 42 12.53 -0.70 -9.55
C VAL A 42 12.39 -1.29 -10.95
N GLU A 43 13.46 -1.86 -11.50
CA GLU A 43 13.44 -2.34 -12.89
C GLU A 43 12.61 -3.64 -13.05
N ASP A 44 12.62 -4.53 -12.07
CA ASP A 44 11.77 -5.73 -12.07
C ASP A 44 10.30 -5.33 -12.05
N MET A 45 9.91 -4.40 -11.18
CA MET A 45 8.57 -3.85 -11.13
C MET A 45 8.16 -3.18 -12.47
N LEU A 46 9.01 -2.31 -13.03
CA LEU A 46 8.73 -1.64 -14.30
C LEU A 46 8.64 -2.63 -15.46
N SER A 47 9.38 -3.74 -15.42
CA SER A 47 9.29 -4.80 -16.41
C SER A 47 7.90 -5.44 -16.45
N VAL A 48 7.33 -5.74 -15.27
CA VAL A 48 5.97 -6.28 -15.18
C VAL A 48 4.94 -5.24 -15.66
N CYS A 49 5.10 -3.95 -15.30
CA CYS A 49 4.20 -2.90 -15.79
C CYS A 49 4.23 -2.77 -17.31
N ARG A 50 5.41 -2.83 -17.93
CA ARG A 50 5.55 -2.80 -19.39
C ARG A 50 4.92 -4.01 -20.07
N ALA A 51 4.96 -5.18 -19.44
CA ALA A 51 4.33 -6.41 -19.95
C ALA A 51 2.79 -6.38 -19.82
N HIS A 52 2.26 -5.61 -18.88
CA HIS A 52 0.82 -5.50 -18.60
C HIS A 52 0.36 -4.04 -18.53
N PRO A 53 0.49 -3.27 -19.63
CA PRO A 53 0.07 -1.87 -19.67
C PRO A 53 -1.43 -1.75 -19.38
N ASP A 54 -1.84 -0.63 -18.77
CA ASP A 54 -3.23 -0.34 -18.32
C ASP A 54 -3.80 -1.31 -17.27
N TYR A 55 -3.00 -2.29 -16.83
CA TYR A 55 -3.37 -3.25 -15.79
C TYR A 55 -2.46 -3.18 -14.57
N CYS A 56 -1.15 -3.09 -14.76
CA CYS A 56 -0.15 -2.97 -13.69
C CYS A 56 0.42 -1.56 -13.66
N PHE A 57 0.39 -0.90 -12.51
CA PHE A 57 0.78 0.49 -12.34
C PHE A 57 1.89 0.63 -11.30
N PRO A 58 3.03 1.26 -11.63
CA PRO A 58 4.17 1.35 -10.75
C PRO A 58 4.05 2.49 -9.74
N MET A 59 4.60 2.29 -8.56
CA MET A 59 4.87 3.33 -7.58
C MET A 59 6.37 3.38 -7.28
N ILE A 60 6.88 4.49 -6.77
CA ILE A 60 8.30 4.65 -6.45
C ILE A 60 8.48 5.13 -5.02
N GLY A 61 9.28 4.39 -4.26
CA GLY A 61 9.60 4.70 -2.86
C GLY A 61 10.80 3.92 -2.37
N PHE A 62 11.26 4.28 -1.17
CA PHE A 62 12.31 3.57 -0.46
C PHE A 62 11.73 3.09 0.87
N HIS A 63 11.54 1.78 0.97
CA HIS A 63 10.89 1.14 2.10
C HIS A 63 11.71 1.29 3.40
N PRO A 64 11.09 1.52 4.56
CA PRO A 64 11.81 1.74 5.81
C PRO A 64 12.73 0.58 6.22
N THR A 65 12.39 -0.66 5.88
CA THR A 65 13.27 -1.82 6.17
C THR A 65 14.56 -1.85 5.33
N SER A 66 14.65 -1.06 4.26
CA SER A 66 15.87 -0.91 3.46
C SER A 66 16.81 0.18 4.00
N VAL A 67 16.42 0.84 5.12
CA VAL A 67 17.26 1.83 5.80
C VAL A 67 18.21 1.11 6.74
N GLU A 68 19.43 0.86 6.26
CA GLU A 68 20.48 0.10 6.98
C GLU A 68 21.60 1.01 7.50
N GLY A 69 21.44 2.33 7.43
CA GLY A 69 22.45 3.29 7.88
C GLY A 69 22.18 4.71 7.40
N PRO A 70 23.02 5.67 7.84
CA PRO A 70 22.85 7.09 7.51
C PRO A 70 23.05 7.37 6.01
N ASP A 71 23.71 6.49 5.29
CA ASP A 71 23.96 6.65 3.86
C ASP A 71 22.74 6.32 2.97
N ALA A 72 21.68 5.71 3.53
CA ALA A 72 20.45 5.40 2.80
C ALA A 72 19.83 6.64 2.13
N ILE A 73 19.97 7.81 2.73
CA ILE A 73 19.48 9.08 2.16
C ILE A 73 20.10 9.39 0.79
N TYR A 74 21.33 8.95 0.52
CA TYR A 74 21.94 9.15 -0.80
C TYR A 74 21.26 8.28 -1.86
N LYS A 75 20.92 7.03 -1.54
CA LYS A 75 20.16 6.15 -2.44
C LYS A 75 18.79 6.75 -2.74
N VAL A 76 18.11 7.26 -1.73
CA VAL A 76 16.81 7.94 -1.88
C VAL A 76 16.92 9.12 -2.84
N LYS A 77 17.93 9.98 -2.68
CA LYS A 77 18.17 11.12 -3.58
C LYS A 77 18.49 10.69 -5.02
N GLU A 78 19.19 9.58 -5.20
CA GLU A 78 19.40 9.03 -6.56
C GLU A 78 18.08 8.52 -7.16
N MET A 79 17.24 7.86 -6.37
CA MET A 79 15.92 7.42 -6.83
C MET A 79 15.01 8.58 -7.22
N LYS A 80 15.09 9.72 -6.51
CA LYS A 80 14.34 10.95 -6.88
C LYS A 80 14.56 11.35 -8.33
N LYS A 81 15.74 11.12 -8.89
CA LYS A 81 16.07 11.47 -10.28
C LYS A 81 15.24 10.73 -11.33
N ARG A 82 14.51 9.66 -10.92
CA ARG A 82 13.55 8.97 -11.78
C ARG A 82 12.20 9.70 -11.90
N LEU A 83 11.94 10.66 -11.03
CA LEU A 83 10.77 11.53 -11.10
C LEU A 83 11.08 12.70 -12.04
N VAL A 84 10.80 12.49 -13.31
CA VAL A 84 10.94 13.47 -14.39
C VAL A 84 9.61 13.64 -15.11
N GLU A 85 9.43 14.67 -15.90
CA GLU A 85 8.21 14.87 -16.68
C GLU A 85 7.92 13.63 -17.56
N GLY A 86 6.69 13.10 -17.46
CA GLY A 86 6.30 11.89 -18.17
C GLY A 86 6.69 10.56 -17.48
N HIS A 87 7.16 10.59 -16.24
CA HIS A 87 7.40 9.36 -15.48
C HIS A 87 6.11 8.50 -15.36
N PRO A 88 6.23 7.16 -15.25
CA PRO A 88 5.07 6.28 -15.21
C PRO A 88 4.43 6.13 -13.82
N TYR A 89 5.06 6.62 -12.76
CA TYR A 89 4.66 6.34 -11.38
C TYR A 89 3.34 7.02 -11.00
N ILE A 90 2.46 6.27 -10.35
CA ILE A 90 1.13 6.73 -9.92
C ILE A 90 1.10 7.18 -8.44
N ALA A 91 2.14 6.87 -7.67
CA ALA A 91 2.27 7.21 -6.25
C ALA A 91 3.74 7.21 -5.81
N ILE A 92 4.00 7.85 -4.66
CA ILE A 92 5.22 7.68 -3.90
C ILE A 92 4.97 6.58 -2.86
N GLY A 93 5.61 5.45 -3.05
CA GLY A 93 5.42 4.26 -2.21
C GLY A 93 6.22 3.05 -2.69
N GLU A 94 6.55 2.17 -1.80
CA GLU A 94 6.17 2.11 -0.39
C GLU A 94 7.16 2.89 0.47
N VAL A 95 6.65 3.72 1.37
CA VAL A 95 7.43 4.59 2.25
C VAL A 95 6.90 4.50 3.68
N GLY A 96 7.61 4.94 4.69
CA GLY A 96 7.06 4.93 6.04
C GLY A 96 8.06 4.59 7.13
N LEU A 97 7.56 3.95 8.20
CA LEU A 97 8.35 3.56 9.36
C LEU A 97 8.09 2.11 9.74
N ASP A 98 9.17 1.37 10.06
CA ASP A 98 9.11 0.01 10.59
C ASP A 98 10.03 -0.11 11.81
N LEU A 99 9.43 -0.30 12.99
CA LEU A 99 10.15 -0.49 14.26
C LEU A 99 10.03 -1.91 14.79
N TYR A 100 9.48 -2.82 14.00
CA TYR A 100 9.38 -4.23 14.35
C TYR A 100 10.72 -4.95 14.16
N TRP A 101 11.38 -4.73 13.03
CA TRP A 101 12.62 -5.44 12.70
C TRP A 101 13.85 -4.79 13.33
N ASP A 102 13.98 -3.46 13.19
CA ASP A 102 15.12 -2.71 13.73
C ASP A 102 14.68 -1.30 14.15
N LYS A 103 14.98 -0.92 15.37
CA LYS A 103 14.71 0.42 15.93
C LYS A 103 15.91 1.37 15.83
N THR A 104 17.05 0.87 15.39
CA THR A 104 18.32 1.60 15.36
C THR A 104 18.24 2.83 14.46
N TRP A 105 17.57 2.69 13.31
CA TRP A 105 17.55 3.69 12.24
C TRP A 105 16.28 4.55 12.22
N LEU A 106 15.59 4.70 13.35
CA LEU A 106 14.34 5.49 13.41
C LEU A 106 14.52 6.91 12.88
N LYS A 107 15.60 7.61 13.24
CA LYS A 107 15.84 8.99 12.79
C LYS A 107 16.06 9.06 11.29
N GLU A 108 16.81 8.12 10.74
CA GLU A 108 17.07 7.99 9.32
C GLU A 108 15.78 7.64 8.56
N GLN A 109 14.96 6.72 9.08
CA GLN A 109 13.65 6.41 8.52
C GLN A 109 12.75 7.65 8.51
N GLN A 110 12.68 8.42 9.61
CA GLN A 110 11.89 9.66 9.68
C GLN A 110 12.39 10.70 8.68
N GLN A 111 13.71 10.90 8.56
CA GLN A 111 14.29 11.82 7.59
C GLN A 111 13.99 11.41 6.14
N ILE A 112 14.08 10.11 5.85
CA ILE A 112 13.80 9.55 4.54
C ILE A 112 12.30 9.65 4.20
N LEU A 113 11.43 9.42 5.18
CA LEU A 113 9.99 9.60 5.00
C LEU A 113 9.66 11.07 4.69
N ASP A 114 10.24 12.02 5.43
CA ASP A 114 10.04 13.45 5.19
C ASP A 114 10.49 13.86 3.78
N GLU A 115 11.67 13.41 3.32
CA GLU A 115 12.13 13.63 1.95
C GLU A 115 11.13 13.10 0.91
N GLN A 116 10.56 11.93 1.13
CA GLN A 116 9.61 11.31 0.21
C GLN A 116 8.21 11.95 0.27
N ILE A 117 7.83 12.54 1.41
CA ILE A 117 6.64 13.42 1.51
C ILE A 117 6.82 14.65 0.62
N GLN A 118 8.03 15.25 0.60
CA GLN A 118 8.32 16.37 -0.29
C GLN A 118 8.17 15.98 -1.76
N TRP A 119 8.58 14.76 -2.16
CA TRP A 119 8.35 14.29 -3.53
C TRP A 119 6.86 14.21 -3.85
N ALA A 120 6.06 13.64 -2.91
CA ALA A 120 4.62 13.51 -3.11
C ALA A 120 3.94 14.88 -3.29
N LEU A 121 4.33 15.88 -2.53
CA LEU A 121 3.83 17.25 -2.66
C LEU A 121 4.28 17.90 -3.97
N GLU A 122 5.56 17.80 -4.32
CA GLU A 122 6.16 18.36 -5.54
C GLU A 122 5.48 17.83 -6.80
N TRP A 123 5.30 16.50 -6.86
CA TRP A 123 4.74 15.82 -8.03
C TRP A 123 3.21 15.62 -7.95
N LYS A 124 2.58 16.06 -6.86
CA LYS A 124 1.13 15.90 -6.60
C LYS A 124 0.67 14.44 -6.68
N LEU A 125 1.53 13.52 -6.24
CA LEU A 125 1.27 12.10 -6.16
C LEU A 125 0.79 11.73 -4.76
N PRO A 126 -0.06 10.70 -4.61
CA PRO A 126 -0.40 10.16 -3.29
C PRO A 126 0.79 9.43 -2.66
N LEU A 127 0.81 9.37 -1.33
CA LEU A 127 1.73 8.52 -0.57
C LEU A 127 1.11 7.14 -0.34
N VAL A 128 1.92 6.08 -0.37
CA VAL A 128 1.53 4.75 0.13
C VAL A 128 2.44 4.42 1.32
N ILE A 129 1.84 4.46 2.51
CA ILE A 129 2.55 4.51 3.78
C ILE A 129 2.51 3.15 4.46
N HIS A 130 3.69 2.59 4.69
CA HIS A 130 3.95 1.48 5.58
C HIS A 130 4.07 1.99 7.03
N CYS A 131 3.41 1.33 7.96
CA CYS A 131 3.58 1.58 9.38
C CYS A 131 3.52 0.28 10.18
N ARG A 132 4.61 -0.06 10.83
CA ARG A 132 4.65 -1.24 11.69
C ARG A 132 5.31 -0.94 13.03
N GLU A 133 4.53 -1.05 14.12
CA GLU A 133 4.93 -0.71 15.49
C GLU A 133 5.50 0.72 15.62
N ALA A 134 5.00 1.68 14.82
CA ALA A 134 5.58 3.02 14.69
C ALA A 134 4.54 4.14 14.52
N PHE A 135 3.27 3.94 14.88
CA PHE A 135 2.23 4.96 14.69
C PHE A 135 2.53 6.28 15.41
N PRO A 136 2.98 6.30 16.68
CA PRO A 136 3.32 7.55 17.34
C PRO A 136 4.43 8.34 16.65
N GLU A 137 5.46 7.64 16.15
CA GLU A 137 6.58 8.21 15.43
C GLU A 137 6.18 8.66 14.02
N LEU A 138 5.26 7.92 13.38
CA LEU A 138 4.70 8.26 12.08
C LEU A 138 3.89 9.57 12.15
N PHE A 139 3.04 9.71 13.16
CA PHE A 139 2.24 10.92 13.36
C PHE A 139 3.13 12.15 13.59
N GLN A 140 4.24 12.02 14.32
CA GLN A 140 5.20 13.12 14.49
C GLN A 140 5.72 13.66 13.16
N VAL A 141 5.93 12.79 12.16
CA VAL A 141 6.40 13.19 10.83
C VAL A 141 5.24 13.73 9.98
N LEU A 142 4.03 13.15 10.09
CA LEU A 142 2.90 13.50 9.23
C LEU A 142 2.11 14.72 9.71
N ASP A 143 2.07 15.01 11.00
CA ASP A 143 1.26 16.09 11.57
C ASP A 143 1.54 17.48 10.93
N PRO A 144 2.78 17.87 10.62
CA PRO A 144 3.05 19.12 9.91
C PRO A 144 2.37 19.22 8.53
N TYR A 145 2.04 18.07 7.93
CA TYR A 145 1.44 17.98 6.58
C TYR A 145 -0.08 17.77 6.58
N LYS A 146 -0.70 17.63 7.75
CA LYS A 146 -2.12 17.30 7.93
C LYS A 146 -3.08 18.23 7.17
N HIS A 147 -2.70 19.51 7.03
CA HIS A 147 -3.51 20.53 6.36
C HIS A 147 -3.01 20.89 4.95
N THR A 148 -2.07 20.16 4.41
CA THR A 148 -1.58 20.34 3.05
C THR A 148 -2.45 19.60 2.02
N GLU A 149 -2.07 19.67 0.73
CA GLU A 149 -2.71 18.90 -0.34
C GLU A 149 -2.28 17.43 -0.39
N LEU A 150 -1.51 16.96 0.59
CA LEU A 150 -1.04 15.58 0.66
C LEU A 150 -2.22 14.61 0.73
N THR A 151 -2.16 13.58 -0.10
CA THR A 151 -3.14 12.48 -0.15
C THR A 151 -2.41 11.16 -0.02
N GLY A 152 -3.09 10.08 0.32
CA GLY A 152 -2.41 8.78 0.34
C GLY A 152 -3.25 7.63 0.85
N VAL A 153 -2.54 6.53 1.11
CA VAL A 153 -3.08 5.30 1.68
C VAL A 153 -2.18 4.88 2.84
N PHE A 154 -2.75 4.68 4.00
CA PHE A 154 -2.11 3.91 5.07
C PHE A 154 -2.26 2.43 4.71
N HIS A 155 -1.22 1.90 4.09
CA HIS A 155 -1.16 0.52 3.61
C HIS A 155 -1.14 -0.48 4.78
N SER A 156 -1.75 -1.64 4.56
CA SER A 156 -1.68 -2.78 5.48
C SER A 156 -2.01 -2.42 6.94
N PHE A 157 -3.06 -1.62 7.14
CA PHE A 157 -3.43 -1.19 8.48
C PHE A 157 -3.75 -2.39 9.37
N THR A 158 -3.06 -2.46 10.49
CA THR A 158 -3.24 -3.49 11.52
C THR A 158 -3.26 -2.90 12.93
N GLY A 159 -3.50 -1.59 13.01
CA GLY A 159 -3.50 -0.83 14.26
C GLY A 159 -4.71 -1.07 15.15
N THR A 160 -4.73 -0.34 16.24
CA THR A 160 -5.78 -0.33 17.26
C THR A 160 -6.98 0.54 16.84
N VAL A 161 -8.04 0.50 17.65
CA VAL A 161 -9.21 1.38 17.52
C VAL A 161 -8.80 2.86 17.64
N ASP A 162 -7.90 3.20 18.56
CA ASP A 162 -7.48 4.59 18.78
C ASP A 162 -6.63 5.10 17.61
N GLU A 163 -5.72 4.27 17.09
CA GLU A 163 -4.98 4.59 15.87
C GLU A 163 -5.91 4.74 14.65
N ALA A 164 -6.93 3.88 14.51
CA ALA A 164 -7.93 4.02 13.46
C ALA A 164 -8.66 5.38 13.54
N ARG A 165 -9.04 5.82 14.75
CA ARG A 165 -9.66 7.14 14.96
C ARG A 165 -8.72 8.27 14.58
N GLU A 166 -7.45 8.20 14.99
CA GLU A 166 -6.46 9.21 14.67
C GLU A 166 -6.20 9.32 13.16
N LEU A 167 -6.20 8.19 12.44
CA LEU A 167 -6.12 8.19 10.99
C LEU A 167 -7.30 8.90 10.30
N MET A 168 -8.48 8.96 10.91
CA MET A 168 -9.62 9.68 10.32
C MET A 168 -9.41 11.19 10.27
N ASP A 169 -8.51 11.73 11.11
CA ASP A 169 -8.12 13.14 11.05
C ASP A 169 -7.36 13.49 9.76
N TYR A 170 -6.71 12.50 9.13
CA TYR A 170 -6.09 12.65 7.81
C TYR A 170 -7.16 12.49 6.71
N SER A 171 -8.03 13.48 6.59
CA SER A 171 -9.26 13.41 5.79
C SER A 171 -9.06 13.07 4.30
N ARG A 172 -7.86 13.30 3.76
CA ARG A 172 -7.49 13.03 2.37
C ARG A 172 -6.83 11.67 2.16
N PHE A 173 -6.68 10.88 3.23
CA PHE A 173 -6.10 9.54 3.17
C PHE A 173 -7.16 8.46 3.19
N MET A 174 -6.80 7.32 2.63
CA MET A 174 -7.54 6.06 2.70
C MET A 174 -6.77 5.07 3.58
N ILE A 175 -7.42 3.97 3.95
CA ILE A 175 -6.84 2.87 4.73
C ILE A 175 -6.88 1.61 3.88
N GLY A 176 -5.72 0.99 3.68
CA GLY A 176 -5.55 -0.26 2.95
C GLY A 176 -5.83 -1.47 3.85
N ILE A 177 -6.69 -2.35 3.39
CA ILE A 177 -7.10 -3.56 4.10
C ILE A 177 -6.73 -4.79 3.29
N ASN A 178 -5.96 -5.67 3.91
CA ASN A 178 -5.47 -6.92 3.33
C ASN A 178 -5.97 -8.18 4.06
N GLY A 179 -5.35 -9.32 3.76
CA GLY A 179 -5.72 -10.63 4.27
C GLY A 179 -5.77 -10.76 5.79
N VAL A 180 -5.11 -9.88 6.55
CA VAL A 180 -5.10 -9.87 8.03
C VAL A 180 -6.51 -9.74 8.61
N VAL A 181 -7.42 -9.06 7.92
CA VAL A 181 -8.82 -8.93 8.36
C VAL A 181 -9.55 -10.27 8.51
N THR A 182 -9.05 -11.31 7.83
CA THR A 182 -9.62 -12.66 7.87
C THR A 182 -9.05 -13.54 8.99
N PHE A 183 -8.01 -13.09 9.70
CA PHE A 183 -7.31 -13.93 10.67
C PHE A 183 -8.11 -14.05 11.96
N LYS A 184 -8.18 -15.27 12.51
CA LYS A 184 -8.98 -15.59 13.70
C LYS A 184 -8.65 -14.72 14.93
N LYS A 185 -7.39 -14.29 15.06
CA LYS A 185 -6.92 -13.48 16.19
C LYS A 185 -6.75 -12.01 15.84
N SER A 186 -7.19 -11.58 14.66
CA SER A 186 -7.08 -10.17 14.25
C SER A 186 -8.01 -9.30 15.08
N THR A 187 -7.47 -8.17 15.56
CA THR A 187 -8.24 -7.09 16.19
C THR A 187 -8.79 -6.09 15.18
N LEU A 188 -8.37 -6.23 13.92
CA LEU A 188 -8.74 -5.32 12.83
C LEU A 188 -10.27 -5.18 12.64
N PRO A 189 -11.10 -6.25 12.74
CA PRO A 189 -12.55 -6.10 12.68
C PRO A 189 -13.14 -5.13 13.71
N GLU A 190 -12.54 -5.02 14.89
CA GLU A 190 -12.97 -4.06 15.91
C GLU A 190 -12.56 -2.64 15.55
N ALA A 191 -11.33 -2.44 15.11
CA ALA A 191 -10.83 -1.13 14.68
C ALA A 191 -11.63 -0.57 13.47
N LEU A 192 -12.06 -1.46 12.56
CA LEU A 192 -12.83 -1.07 11.38
C LEU A 192 -14.26 -0.58 11.67
N LYS A 193 -14.81 -0.81 12.86
CA LYS A 193 -16.09 -0.20 13.26
C LYS A 193 -16.06 1.32 13.30
N GLU A 194 -14.88 1.90 13.50
CA GLU A 194 -14.66 3.36 13.53
C GLU A 194 -14.39 3.95 12.14
N VAL A 195 -14.26 3.12 11.12
CA VAL A 195 -13.84 3.52 9.77
C VAL A 195 -14.97 3.30 8.76
N PRO A 196 -15.49 4.32 8.09
CA PRO A 196 -16.51 4.12 7.06
C PRO A 196 -15.91 3.45 5.81
N LEU A 197 -16.70 2.62 5.11
CA LEU A 197 -16.28 1.95 3.88
C LEU A 197 -15.74 2.93 2.80
N SER A 198 -16.23 4.17 2.80
CA SER A 198 -15.75 5.24 1.90
C SER A 198 -14.31 5.68 2.15
N LYS A 199 -13.66 5.14 3.19
CA LYS A 199 -12.25 5.37 3.54
C LYS A 199 -11.36 4.16 3.29
N LEU A 200 -11.92 3.04 2.83
CA LEU A 200 -11.17 1.81 2.64
C LEU A 200 -10.80 1.58 1.19
N VAL A 201 -9.61 1.01 0.98
CA VAL A 201 -9.18 0.39 -0.27
C VAL A 201 -8.80 -1.07 0.00
N LEU A 202 -8.90 -1.91 -1.04
CA LEU A 202 -8.53 -3.32 -0.97
C LEU A 202 -7.10 -3.53 -1.44
N GLU A 203 -6.41 -4.43 -0.79
CA GLU A 203 -5.06 -4.82 -1.18
C GLU A 203 -4.77 -6.27 -0.79
N THR A 204 -3.70 -6.83 -1.34
CA THR A 204 -3.23 -8.16 -0.94
C THR A 204 -1.97 -8.12 -0.13
N ASP A 205 -1.05 -7.21 -0.45
CA ASP A 205 0.33 -7.23 0.02
C ASP A 205 1.05 -8.54 -0.40
N SER A 206 0.65 -9.09 -1.55
CA SER A 206 1.25 -10.35 -2.03
C SER A 206 2.72 -10.18 -2.43
N PRO A 207 3.58 -11.14 -2.08
CA PRO A 207 3.32 -12.53 -1.69
C PRO A 207 2.99 -12.77 -0.22
N TYR A 208 2.90 -11.73 0.61
CA TYR A 208 2.73 -11.82 2.06
C TYR A 208 1.25 -11.91 2.47
N LEU A 209 0.99 -12.17 3.76
CA LEU A 209 -0.30 -11.99 4.45
C LEU A 209 -1.50 -12.71 3.81
N ALA A 210 -1.29 -13.91 3.24
CA ALA A 210 -2.36 -14.69 2.60
C ALA A 210 -3.59 -14.83 3.51
N PRO A 211 -4.82 -14.52 3.01
CA PRO A 211 -6.05 -14.60 3.79
C PRO A 211 -6.44 -16.04 4.10
N VAL A 212 -7.37 -16.24 5.04
CA VAL A 212 -8.02 -17.54 5.24
C VAL A 212 -8.86 -17.88 3.99
N PRO A 213 -8.84 -19.12 3.46
CA PRO A 213 -8.19 -20.32 4.02
C PRO A 213 -6.73 -20.57 3.57
N PHE A 214 -6.08 -19.61 2.95
CA PHE A 214 -4.76 -19.78 2.31
C PHE A 214 -3.57 -19.47 3.23
N ARG A 215 -3.80 -19.33 4.53
CA ARG A 215 -2.73 -19.08 5.52
C ARG A 215 -1.56 -20.06 5.36
N GLY A 216 -0.32 -19.50 5.41
CA GLY A 216 0.91 -20.28 5.25
C GLY A 216 1.27 -20.65 3.80
N LYS A 217 0.49 -20.20 2.82
CA LYS A 217 0.82 -20.26 1.40
C LYS A 217 1.26 -18.89 0.89
N ARG A 218 1.90 -18.83 -0.28
CA ARG A 218 2.14 -17.59 -1.00
C ARG A 218 0.80 -16.91 -1.28
N ASN A 219 0.68 -15.64 -0.93
CA ASN A 219 -0.46 -14.80 -1.31
C ASN A 219 -0.38 -14.44 -2.79
N GLU A 220 -1.49 -14.08 -3.40
CA GLU A 220 -1.57 -13.58 -4.78
C GLU A 220 -2.73 -12.59 -4.93
N THR A 221 -2.67 -11.74 -5.94
CA THR A 221 -3.68 -10.71 -6.21
C THR A 221 -5.10 -11.25 -6.27
N SER A 222 -5.33 -12.47 -6.79
CA SER A 222 -6.66 -13.07 -6.84
C SER A 222 -7.31 -13.27 -5.45
N TYR A 223 -6.50 -13.27 -4.38
CA TYR A 223 -7.03 -13.43 -3.02
C TYR A 223 -7.62 -12.14 -2.43
N VAL A 224 -7.49 -10.99 -3.11
CA VAL A 224 -8.16 -9.73 -2.72
C VAL A 224 -9.67 -9.91 -2.59
N LYS A 225 -10.26 -10.84 -3.36
CA LYS A 225 -11.68 -11.21 -3.25
C LYS A 225 -12.06 -11.70 -1.84
N ARG A 226 -11.15 -12.39 -1.12
CA ARG A 226 -11.38 -12.84 0.24
C ARG A 226 -11.45 -11.69 1.22
N VAL A 227 -10.68 -10.64 0.96
CA VAL A 227 -10.74 -9.39 1.74
C VAL A 227 -12.09 -8.70 1.52
N ALA A 228 -12.52 -8.57 0.27
CA ALA A 228 -13.82 -7.98 -0.08
C ALA A 228 -14.99 -8.72 0.58
N VAL A 229 -14.99 -10.06 0.51
CA VAL A 229 -16.01 -10.92 1.20
C VAL A 229 -16.01 -10.63 2.70
N LYS A 230 -14.84 -10.56 3.32
CA LYS A 230 -14.76 -10.31 4.77
C LYS A 230 -15.24 -8.92 5.16
N LEU A 231 -14.96 -7.90 4.38
CA LEU A 231 -15.50 -6.55 4.60
C LEU A 231 -17.02 -6.51 4.40
N ALA A 232 -17.56 -7.21 3.41
CA ALA A 232 -19.01 -7.32 3.20
C ALA A 232 -19.71 -7.92 4.44
N GLU A 233 -19.15 -8.98 5.03
CA GLU A 233 -19.62 -9.54 6.30
C GLU A 233 -19.57 -8.52 7.45
N LEU A 234 -18.46 -7.80 7.60
CA LEU A 234 -18.25 -6.85 8.69
C LEU A 234 -19.18 -5.64 8.62
N TYR A 235 -19.42 -5.12 7.43
CA TYR A 235 -20.27 -3.95 7.20
C TYR A 235 -21.76 -4.31 6.96
N GLY A 236 -22.10 -5.60 6.88
CA GLY A 236 -23.47 -6.05 6.58
C GLY A 236 -23.95 -5.59 5.20
N MET A 237 -23.07 -5.60 4.21
CA MET A 237 -23.33 -5.10 2.85
C MET A 237 -23.18 -6.23 1.82
N GLU A 238 -23.76 -6.02 0.64
CA GLU A 238 -23.53 -6.91 -0.50
C GLU A 238 -22.09 -6.75 -1.00
N ILE A 239 -21.45 -7.88 -1.37
CA ILE A 239 -20.06 -7.85 -1.83
C ILE A 239 -19.84 -6.91 -3.02
N GLY A 240 -20.78 -6.84 -3.96
CA GLY A 240 -20.69 -5.94 -5.13
C GLY A 240 -20.66 -4.46 -4.74
N GLU A 241 -21.29 -4.09 -3.62
CA GLU A 241 -21.23 -2.73 -3.10
C GLU A 241 -19.86 -2.41 -2.50
N VAL A 242 -19.28 -3.36 -1.75
CA VAL A 242 -17.91 -3.22 -1.22
C VAL A 242 -16.91 -3.10 -2.36
N GLU A 243 -16.99 -3.97 -3.37
CA GLU A 243 -16.11 -3.93 -4.54
C GLU A 243 -16.20 -2.59 -5.29
N ARG A 244 -17.41 -2.11 -5.52
CA ARG A 244 -17.64 -0.83 -6.19
C ARG A 244 -17.05 0.33 -5.38
N GLN A 245 -17.44 0.45 -4.11
CA GLN A 245 -17.01 1.57 -3.26
C GLN A 245 -15.49 1.62 -3.09
N THR A 246 -14.85 0.47 -2.82
CA THR A 246 -13.39 0.42 -2.63
C THR A 246 -12.63 0.67 -3.94
N THR A 247 -13.19 0.28 -5.09
CA THR A 247 -12.66 0.62 -6.41
C THR A 247 -12.74 2.13 -6.66
N GLU A 248 -13.89 2.77 -6.41
CA GLU A 248 -14.07 4.22 -6.52
C GLU A 248 -13.09 4.98 -5.60
N ASN A 249 -12.91 4.51 -4.37
CA ASN A 249 -11.95 5.07 -3.41
C ASN A 249 -10.51 5.00 -3.96
N ALA A 250 -10.11 3.84 -4.50
CA ALA A 250 -8.79 3.65 -5.09
C ALA A 250 -8.58 4.58 -6.30
N LEU A 251 -9.50 4.60 -7.26
CA LEU A 251 -9.42 5.49 -8.43
C LEU A 251 -9.30 6.96 -8.01
N LYS A 252 -10.05 7.36 -6.98
CA LYS A 252 -10.03 8.73 -6.45
C LYS A 252 -8.69 9.11 -5.84
N VAL A 253 -8.14 8.28 -4.91
CA VAL A 253 -6.90 8.61 -4.20
C VAL A 253 -5.70 8.56 -5.13
N PHE A 254 -5.63 7.59 -6.04
CA PHE A 254 -4.55 7.46 -7.02
C PHE A 254 -4.75 8.33 -8.28
N LYS A 255 -5.87 9.05 -8.39
CA LYS A 255 -6.19 9.94 -9.52
C LYS A 255 -6.14 9.25 -10.89
N ILE A 256 -6.52 7.97 -10.92
CA ILE A 256 -6.57 7.15 -12.14
C ILE A 256 -8.02 7.17 -12.66
N ARG A 257 -8.14 7.16 -14.00
CA ARG A 257 -9.44 7.11 -14.70
C ARG A 257 -9.75 5.71 -15.20
#